data_1f16aaa7fcef7803b61e4a0bd56a7f96
#
_entry.id   1f16aaa7fcef7803b61e4a0bd56a7f96
#
_cell.length_a   1.000
_cell.length_b   1.000
_cell.length_c   1.000
_cell.angle_alpha   90.00
_cell.angle_beta   90.00
_cell.angle_gamma   90.00
#
_symmetry.space_group_name_H-M   'P 1'
#
loop_
_entity.id
_entity.type
_entity.pdbx_description
1 polymer ?
#
loop_
_entity_poly.entity_id
_entity_poly.type
_entity_poly.pdbx_seq_one_letter_code
_entity_poly.pdbx_strand_id
1 'polypeptide(L)'
;MKKTRKLLCMTLALLLLASCSGGKSGQQNNSSSQQNNSSGAASSPQTQDNYPEKPVEVIISFSAGGETDTLARLLFQHAEKYFGQKFAVVNKPGASGEIGWTELSQAEADGYTIGLISPPTFIFHPLQRPTCKYTLESFDIIANVVTDPQCILVKGDSPIQSLQDLYDQASASSVSIGYSGPGTTEALMLH
;
A
#
# COMPACT_ATOMS: atom_id res chain seq x y z
N MET A 1 7.70 -29.26 -33.86
CA MET A 1 7.30 -28.16 -34.71
C MET A 1 7.08 -26.91 -33.85
N LYS A 2 8.10 -26.16 -33.52
CA LYS A 2 8.04 -24.83 -32.84
C LYS A 2 9.46 -24.25 -32.75
N LYS A 3 10.03 -23.85 -33.86
CA LYS A 3 11.22 -23.00 -33.93
C LYS A 3 11.02 -22.17 -35.20
N THR A 4 10.61 -20.93 -35.04
CA THR A 4 10.79 -19.85 -36.03
C THR A 4 9.95 -18.64 -35.62
N ARG A 5 10.45 -17.83 -34.72
CA ARG A 5 9.98 -16.44 -34.52
C ARG A 5 10.96 -15.65 -33.64
N LYS A 6 12.25 -15.73 -33.97
CA LYS A 6 13.25 -14.79 -33.42
C LYS A 6 14.18 -14.46 -34.57
N LEU A 7 13.81 -13.52 -35.41
CA LEU A 7 14.71 -12.81 -36.33
C LEU A 7 13.89 -11.78 -37.12
N LEU A 8 13.58 -10.65 -36.51
CA LEU A 8 13.21 -9.44 -37.24
C LEU A 8 13.03 -8.27 -36.27
N CYS A 9 14.13 -7.70 -35.79
CA CYS A 9 14.17 -6.35 -35.21
C CYS A 9 15.61 -5.98 -34.88
N MET A 10 16.47 -6.00 -35.90
CA MET A 10 17.83 -5.51 -35.74
C MET A 10 18.32 -4.92 -37.06
N THR A 11 17.67 -3.86 -37.52
CA THR A 11 18.20 -2.95 -38.55
C THR A 11 17.32 -1.70 -38.58
N LEU A 12 17.64 -0.70 -37.76
CA LEU A 12 17.37 0.70 -38.05
C LEU A 12 17.95 1.58 -36.94
N ALA A 13 19.25 1.70 -36.93
CA ALA A 13 19.93 2.73 -36.16
C ALA A 13 21.29 3.02 -36.81
N LEU A 14 21.30 3.79 -37.86
CA LEU A 14 22.48 4.54 -38.33
C LEU A 14 22.00 5.50 -39.41
N LEU A 15 22.02 6.76 -39.09
CA LEU A 15 22.17 7.92 -40.02
C LEU A 15 21.54 9.12 -39.33
N LEU A 16 22.40 9.98 -38.83
CA LEU A 16 22.39 11.43 -39.03
C LEU A 16 23.34 12.07 -38.01
N LEU A 17 24.61 12.01 -38.36
CA LEU A 17 25.65 12.97 -37.95
C LEU A 17 25.95 13.80 -39.17
N ALA A 18 25.83 15.09 -39.09
CA ALA A 18 26.64 16.10 -39.68
C ALA A 18 25.86 17.39 -39.93
N SER A 19 26.35 18.46 -39.40
CA SER A 19 26.69 19.71 -40.09
C SER A 19 26.81 20.81 -39.05
N CYS A 20 28.03 21.20 -38.69
CA CYS A 20 28.88 22.30 -39.18
C CYS A 20 28.37 23.67 -38.72
N SER A 21 29.18 24.36 -37.87
CA SER A 21 30.41 25.13 -38.20
C SER A 21 30.16 26.60 -38.52
N GLY A 22 30.86 27.46 -37.79
CA GLY A 22 31.21 28.83 -38.15
C GLY A 22 30.47 29.90 -37.32
N GLY A 23 31.03 30.88 -36.67
CA GLY A 23 32.38 31.39 -36.62
C GLY A 23 32.36 32.78 -36.01
N LYS A 24 33.39 33.08 -35.21
CA LYS A 24 34.07 34.36 -34.98
C LYS A 24 33.37 35.57 -34.31
N SER A 25 33.90 35.85 -33.15
CA SER A 25 34.62 37.06 -32.67
C SER A 25 33.89 38.39 -32.54
N GLY A 26 34.05 39.00 -31.34
CA GLY A 26 34.03 40.47 -31.20
C GLY A 26 33.68 40.96 -29.80
N GLN A 27 34.73 41.12 -28.94
CA GLN A 27 35.05 42.28 -28.11
C GLN A 27 34.07 42.86 -27.08
N GLN A 28 34.57 42.80 -25.86
CA GLN A 28 34.43 43.65 -24.68
C GLN A 28 33.58 44.92 -24.81
N ASN A 29 32.68 45.14 -23.82
CA ASN A 29 32.78 46.32 -22.99
C ASN A 29 32.03 46.16 -21.65
N ASN A 30 32.69 46.65 -20.65
CA ASN A 30 32.39 46.74 -19.25
C ASN A 30 31.28 47.78 -19.02
N SER A 31 30.22 47.46 -18.27
CA SER A 31 29.50 48.46 -17.48
C SER A 31 28.61 47.78 -16.45
N SER A 32 28.95 48.00 -15.21
CA SER A 32 28.22 47.70 -14.01
C SER A 32 26.79 48.27 -14.03
N SER A 33 25.81 47.40 -13.84
CA SER A 33 24.48 47.81 -13.42
C SER A 33 23.91 46.70 -12.52
N GLN A 34 23.74 47.05 -11.28
CA GLN A 34 23.00 46.26 -10.28
C GLN A 34 21.59 46.01 -10.80
N GLN A 35 21.26 44.78 -11.06
CA GLN A 35 19.89 44.33 -11.22
C GLN A 35 19.47 43.52 -9.99
N ASN A 36 18.63 44.19 -9.22
CA ASN A 36 17.77 43.55 -8.21
C ASN A 36 17.01 42.40 -8.87
N ASN A 37 17.44 41.20 -8.60
CA ASN A 37 16.71 40.01 -8.99
C ASN A 37 15.63 39.72 -7.93
N SER A 38 14.53 40.44 -8.04
CA SER A 38 13.28 40.06 -7.36
C SER A 38 12.77 38.79 -8.05
N SER A 39 13.23 37.63 -7.58
CA SER A 39 12.58 36.36 -7.89
C SER A 39 11.18 36.43 -7.29
N GLY A 40 10.23 36.88 -8.09
CA GLY A 40 8.82 36.66 -7.85
C GLY A 40 8.57 35.16 -7.87
N ALA A 41 8.57 34.54 -6.70
CA ALA A 41 7.95 33.24 -6.52
C ALA A 41 6.48 33.43 -6.93
N ALA A 42 6.12 32.91 -8.10
CA ALA A 42 4.73 32.73 -8.47
C ALA A 42 4.12 31.79 -7.42
N SER A 43 3.49 32.38 -6.43
CA SER A 43 2.59 31.66 -5.53
C SER A 43 1.47 31.11 -6.42
N SER A 44 1.55 29.83 -6.77
CA SER A 44 0.38 29.10 -7.27
C SER A 44 -0.74 29.35 -6.25
N PRO A 45 -1.95 29.70 -6.68
CA PRO A 45 -3.07 29.76 -5.78
C PRO A 45 -3.21 28.39 -5.14
N GLN A 46 -2.85 28.26 -3.86
CA GLN A 46 -3.28 27.14 -3.06
C GLN A 46 -4.80 27.31 -2.95
N THR A 47 -5.53 26.54 -3.77
CA THR A 47 -6.88 26.20 -3.44
C THR A 47 -6.78 25.54 -2.07
N GLN A 48 -7.22 26.20 -1.03
CA GLN A 48 -7.53 25.55 0.23
C GLN A 48 -8.66 24.58 -0.09
N ASP A 49 -8.28 23.35 -0.38
CA ASP A 49 -9.24 22.26 -0.46
C ASP A 49 -9.86 22.17 0.93
N ASN A 50 -11.14 22.53 1.05
CA ASN A 50 -11.90 22.43 2.29
C ASN A 50 -12.22 20.96 2.63
N TYR A 51 -11.32 20.05 2.28
CA TYR A 51 -11.47 18.63 2.58
C TYR A 51 -11.11 18.36 4.06
N PRO A 52 -11.93 17.57 4.77
CA PRO A 52 -13.25 17.06 4.36
C PRO A 52 -14.40 18.04 4.70
N GLU A 53 -15.37 18.19 3.80
CA GLU A 53 -16.58 19.01 4.01
C GLU A 53 -17.77 18.20 4.57
N LYS A 54 -17.68 16.87 4.49
CA LYS A 54 -18.69 15.90 4.95
C LYS A 54 -18.01 14.75 5.71
N PRO A 55 -18.75 13.95 6.49
CA PRO A 55 -18.18 12.78 7.15
C PRO A 55 -17.48 11.82 6.18
N VAL A 56 -16.37 11.24 6.65
CA VAL A 56 -15.59 10.23 5.91
C VAL A 56 -16.00 8.85 6.39
N GLU A 57 -16.34 7.96 5.48
CA GLU A 57 -16.62 6.56 5.78
C GLU A 57 -15.32 5.78 5.92
N VAL A 58 -15.23 4.93 6.96
CA VAL A 58 -14.05 4.09 7.23
C VAL A 58 -14.46 2.63 7.21
N ILE A 59 -14.11 1.91 6.15
CA ILE A 59 -14.41 0.48 6.01
C ILE A 59 -13.42 -0.35 6.81
N ILE A 60 -13.94 -1.19 7.70
CA ILE A 60 -13.19 -2.19 8.47
C ILE A 60 -13.64 -3.57 8.03
N SER A 61 -12.73 -4.32 7.43
CA SER A 61 -13.00 -5.63 6.81
C SER A 61 -13.14 -6.78 7.82
N PHE A 62 -13.25 -6.46 9.11
CA PHE A 62 -13.35 -7.41 10.21
C PHE A 62 -14.52 -7.08 11.14
N SER A 63 -14.88 -8.03 12.03
CA SER A 63 -16.01 -7.88 12.93
C SER A 63 -15.81 -6.74 13.91
N ALA A 64 -16.91 -6.11 14.30
CA ALA A 64 -16.92 -5.11 15.37
C ALA A 64 -16.40 -5.67 16.68
N GLY A 65 -15.65 -4.85 17.43
CA GLY A 65 -15.02 -5.24 18.69
C GLY A 65 -13.71 -6.03 18.54
N GLY A 66 -13.30 -6.37 17.32
CA GLY A 66 -12.00 -6.95 17.04
C GLY A 66 -10.88 -5.92 17.16
N GLU A 67 -9.63 -6.39 17.03
CA GLU A 67 -8.44 -5.54 17.14
C GLU A 67 -8.44 -4.38 16.14
N THR A 68 -8.64 -4.68 14.86
CA THR A 68 -8.67 -3.66 13.79
C THR A 68 -9.80 -2.65 13.99
N ASP A 69 -10.98 -3.09 14.44
CA ASP A 69 -12.09 -2.19 14.72
C ASP A 69 -11.80 -1.27 15.91
N THR A 70 -11.24 -1.82 16.98
CA THR A 70 -10.84 -1.05 18.17
C THR A 70 -9.78 -0.01 17.82
N LEU A 71 -8.75 -0.42 17.08
CA LEU A 71 -7.70 0.47 16.59
C LEU A 71 -8.28 1.59 15.71
N ALA A 72 -9.15 1.25 14.75
CA ALA A 72 -9.79 2.22 13.88
C ALA A 72 -10.58 3.26 14.66
N ARG A 73 -11.44 2.83 15.57
CA ARG A 73 -12.26 3.76 16.37
C ARG A 73 -11.42 4.69 17.21
N LEU A 74 -10.34 4.17 17.82
CA LEU A 74 -9.42 5.00 18.60
C LEU A 74 -8.69 6.03 17.73
N LEU A 75 -8.15 5.59 16.59
CA LEU A 75 -7.44 6.44 15.64
C LEU A 75 -8.35 7.56 15.12
N PHE A 76 -9.52 7.20 14.60
CA PHE A 76 -10.39 8.14 13.94
C PHE A 76 -11.12 9.06 14.92
N GLN A 77 -11.39 8.64 16.14
CA GLN A 77 -11.83 9.54 17.22
C GLN A 77 -10.82 10.67 17.48
N HIS A 78 -9.52 10.38 17.35
CA HIS A 78 -8.49 11.41 17.48
C HIS A 78 -8.37 12.26 16.21
N ALA A 79 -8.48 11.65 15.04
CA ALA A 79 -8.42 12.35 13.75
C ALA A 79 -9.53 13.41 13.60
N GLU A 80 -10.73 13.16 14.11
CA GLU A 80 -11.84 14.13 14.10
C GLU A 80 -11.45 15.53 14.65
N LYS A 81 -10.54 15.56 15.61
CA LYS A 81 -10.07 16.83 16.21
C LYS A 81 -9.25 17.68 15.24
N TYR A 82 -8.60 17.04 14.29
CA TYR A 82 -7.73 17.72 13.31
C TYR A 82 -8.48 18.03 12.02
N PHE A 83 -9.38 17.13 11.60
CA PHE A 83 -10.12 17.27 10.36
C PHE A 83 -11.43 18.04 10.50
N GLY A 84 -11.93 18.22 11.73
CA GLY A 84 -13.19 18.92 11.98
C GLY A 84 -14.46 18.20 11.48
N GLN A 85 -14.31 16.96 10.98
CA GLN A 85 -15.40 16.13 10.47
C GLN A 85 -15.40 14.76 11.15
N LYS A 86 -16.56 14.11 11.09
CA LYS A 86 -16.76 12.77 11.65
C LYS A 86 -16.17 11.69 10.74
N PHE A 87 -15.66 10.63 11.37
CA PHE A 87 -15.26 9.40 10.70
C PHE A 87 -16.24 8.29 11.07
N ALA A 88 -17.03 7.86 10.09
CA ALA A 88 -18.07 6.83 10.28
C ALA A 88 -17.45 5.44 10.06
N VAL A 89 -17.10 4.74 11.15
CA VAL A 89 -16.53 3.39 11.08
C VAL A 89 -17.63 2.36 10.79
N VAL A 90 -17.50 1.65 9.68
CA VAL A 90 -18.44 0.63 9.19
C VAL A 90 -17.73 -0.73 9.06
N ASN A 91 -18.27 -1.75 9.71
CA ASN A 91 -17.70 -3.09 9.65
C ASN A 91 -18.30 -3.90 8.49
N LYS A 92 -17.44 -4.46 7.62
CA LYS A 92 -17.78 -5.30 6.45
C LYS A 92 -17.02 -6.63 6.53
N PRO A 93 -17.31 -7.49 7.51
CA PRO A 93 -16.56 -8.72 7.71
C PRO A 93 -16.89 -9.78 6.67
N GLY A 94 -15.96 -10.70 6.46
CA GLY A 94 -16.15 -11.90 5.66
C GLY A 94 -14.97 -12.24 4.75
N ALA A 95 -14.82 -13.51 4.45
CA ALA A 95 -13.75 -14.09 3.62
C ALA A 95 -12.34 -13.62 4.01
N SER A 96 -12.06 -13.54 5.32
CA SER A 96 -10.79 -13.03 5.88
C SER A 96 -10.44 -11.60 5.42
N GLY A 97 -11.47 -10.74 5.31
CA GLY A 97 -11.30 -9.33 4.93
C GLY A 97 -11.59 -9.03 3.45
N GLU A 98 -11.64 -10.04 2.57
CA GLU A 98 -11.82 -9.83 1.12
C GLU A 98 -13.09 -9.05 0.77
N ILE A 99 -14.19 -9.26 1.52
CA ILE A 99 -15.46 -8.57 1.25
C ILE A 99 -15.31 -7.06 1.42
N GLY A 100 -14.80 -6.62 2.57
CA GLY A 100 -14.65 -5.19 2.85
C GLY A 100 -13.61 -4.52 1.95
N TRP A 101 -12.49 -5.19 1.66
CA TRP A 101 -11.50 -4.64 0.73
C TRP A 101 -12.00 -4.58 -0.72
N THR A 102 -12.85 -5.53 -1.14
CA THR A 102 -13.51 -5.45 -2.44
C THR A 102 -14.45 -4.25 -2.51
N GLU A 103 -15.25 -4.01 -1.47
CA GLU A 103 -16.14 -2.85 -1.41
C GLU A 103 -15.33 -1.55 -1.44
N LEU A 104 -14.26 -1.46 -0.67
CA LEU A 104 -13.35 -0.31 -0.68
C LEU A 104 -12.75 -0.06 -2.07
N SER A 105 -12.35 -1.11 -2.79
CA SER A 105 -11.77 -0.98 -4.15
C SER A 105 -12.75 -0.49 -5.20
N GLN A 106 -14.04 -0.56 -4.92
CA GLN A 106 -15.13 -0.13 -5.81
C GLN A 106 -15.72 1.22 -5.42
N ALA A 107 -15.29 1.79 -4.29
CA ALA A 107 -15.72 3.12 -3.85
C ALA A 107 -15.15 4.22 -4.76
N GLU A 108 -15.77 5.38 -4.75
CA GLU A 108 -15.23 6.55 -5.45
C GLU A 108 -13.92 7.00 -4.82
N ALA A 109 -12.94 7.33 -5.66
CA ALA A 109 -11.61 7.79 -5.22
C ALA A 109 -11.61 9.31 -4.91
N ASP A 110 -12.60 9.75 -4.13
CA ASP A 110 -12.82 11.16 -3.74
C ASP A 110 -12.27 11.48 -2.32
N GLY A 111 -11.69 10.48 -1.66
CA GLY A 111 -11.17 10.59 -0.29
C GLY A 111 -12.22 10.44 0.81
N TYR A 112 -13.51 10.31 0.49
CA TYR A 112 -14.57 10.16 1.49
C TYR A 112 -14.89 8.72 1.87
N THR A 113 -14.25 7.75 1.20
CA THR A 113 -14.25 6.34 1.62
C THR A 113 -12.82 5.87 1.76
N ILE A 114 -12.43 5.53 2.97
CA ILE A 114 -11.11 5.00 3.30
C ILE A 114 -11.26 3.68 4.06
N GLY A 115 -10.17 2.95 4.28
CA GLY A 115 -10.25 1.70 5.03
C GLY A 115 -8.92 1.27 5.62
N LEU A 116 -8.99 0.34 6.56
CA LEU A 116 -7.80 -0.32 7.09
C LEU A 116 -7.56 -1.63 6.34
N ILE A 117 -6.32 -1.83 5.94
CA ILE A 117 -5.85 -3.08 5.37
C ILE A 117 -4.98 -3.83 6.37
N SER A 118 -4.93 -5.14 6.24
CA SER A 118 -4.15 -6.03 7.11
C SER A 118 -3.23 -6.90 6.27
N PRO A 119 -2.02 -6.41 5.95
CA PRO A 119 -1.01 -7.25 5.33
C PRO A 119 -0.54 -8.33 6.33
N PRO A 120 -0.10 -9.49 5.86
CA PRO A 120 0.00 -9.92 4.47
C PRO A 120 -1.27 -10.49 3.85
N THR A 121 -2.35 -10.76 4.63
CA THR A 121 -3.60 -11.36 4.12
C THR A 121 -4.17 -10.57 2.92
N PHE A 122 -4.20 -9.24 3.03
CA PHE A 122 -4.61 -8.34 1.96
C PHE A 122 -3.82 -8.56 0.65
N ILE A 123 -2.52 -8.80 0.76
CA ILE A 123 -1.62 -9.01 -0.39
C ILE A 123 -1.81 -10.40 -0.99
N PHE A 124 -2.04 -11.42 -0.16
CA PHE A 124 -2.11 -12.80 -0.63
C PHE A 124 -3.43 -13.15 -1.30
N HIS A 125 -4.54 -12.51 -0.95
CA HIS A 125 -5.83 -12.83 -1.55
C HIS A 125 -5.83 -12.73 -3.08
N PRO A 126 -5.40 -11.62 -3.72
CA PRO A 126 -5.36 -11.54 -5.18
C PRO A 126 -4.35 -12.50 -5.82
N LEU A 127 -3.31 -12.94 -5.07
CA LEU A 127 -2.32 -13.89 -5.57
C LEU A 127 -2.81 -15.35 -5.51
N GLN A 128 -3.62 -15.69 -4.51
CA GLN A 128 -4.06 -17.07 -4.26
C GLN A 128 -5.48 -17.35 -4.76
N ARG A 129 -6.32 -16.33 -4.88
CA ARG A 129 -7.75 -16.49 -5.21
C ARG A 129 -8.08 -15.86 -6.55
N PRO A 130 -8.24 -16.64 -7.61
CA PRO A 130 -8.62 -16.11 -8.92
C PRO A 130 -9.96 -15.37 -8.94
N THR A 131 -10.80 -15.57 -7.91
CA THR A 131 -12.10 -14.89 -7.75
C THR A 131 -12.02 -13.56 -7.01
N CYS A 132 -10.86 -13.19 -6.48
CA CYS A 132 -10.64 -11.92 -5.82
C CYS A 132 -10.95 -10.75 -6.76
N LYS A 133 -11.69 -9.75 -6.26
CA LYS A 133 -12.21 -8.65 -7.08
C LYS A 133 -11.39 -7.38 -7.02
N TYR A 134 -10.33 -7.35 -6.20
CA TYR A 134 -9.40 -6.24 -6.12
C TYR A 134 -7.97 -6.69 -6.48
N THR A 135 -7.13 -5.75 -6.81
CA THR A 135 -5.68 -5.90 -6.96
C THR A 135 -4.96 -4.91 -6.05
N LEU A 136 -3.64 -5.02 -5.91
CA LEU A 136 -2.89 -4.07 -5.08
C LEU A 136 -2.92 -2.65 -5.66
N GLU A 137 -3.01 -2.56 -6.99
CA GLU A 137 -3.10 -1.29 -7.73
C GLU A 137 -4.48 -0.61 -7.60
N SER A 138 -5.46 -1.31 -6.98
CA SER A 138 -6.79 -0.73 -6.72
C SER A 138 -6.79 0.28 -5.56
N PHE A 139 -5.66 0.48 -4.88
CA PHE A 139 -5.58 1.28 -3.66
C PHE A 139 -4.35 2.18 -3.64
N ASP A 140 -4.52 3.37 -3.08
CA ASP A 140 -3.44 4.25 -2.67
C ASP A 140 -3.20 4.09 -1.17
N ILE A 141 -1.99 3.68 -0.79
CA ILE A 141 -1.61 3.46 0.62
C ILE A 141 -1.19 4.78 1.25
N ILE A 142 -1.93 5.24 2.25
CA ILE A 142 -1.69 6.53 2.91
C ILE A 142 -0.59 6.42 3.96
N ALA A 143 -0.69 5.45 4.88
CA ALA A 143 0.25 5.31 5.99
C ALA A 143 0.22 3.90 6.60
N ASN A 144 1.32 3.51 7.25
CA ASN A 144 1.35 2.39 8.17
C ASN A 144 0.94 2.89 9.56
N VAL A 145 -0.13 2.33 10.11
CA VAL A 145 -0.69 2.73 11.42
C VAL A 145 -0.04 1.99 12.57
N VAL A 146 0.16 0.67 12.39
CA VAL A 146 0.74 -0.21 13.41
C VAL A 146 1.51 -1.35 12.74
N THR A 147 2.54 -1.84 13.42
CA THR A 147 3.24 -3.06 13.03
C THR A 147 3.09 -4.05 14.18
N ASP A 148 2.50 -5.21 13.87
CA ASP A 148 2.22 -6.27 14.84
C ASP A 148 3.01 -7.53 14.47
N PRO A 149 4.05 -7.90 15.25
CA PRO A 149 4.83 -9.09 14.99
C PRO A 149 4.04 -10.35 15.36
N GLN A 150 4.04 -11.32 14.46
CA GLN A 150 3.43 -12.63 14.71
C GLN A 150 4.26 -13.43 15.69
N CYS A 151 3.61 -14.21 16.56
CA CYS A 151 4.26 -15.11 17.50
C CYS A 151 3.59 -16.48 17.55
N ILE A 152 4.34 -17.50 17.90
CA ILE A 152 3.87 -18.85 18.18
C ILE A 152 3.83 -19.01 19.69
N LEU A 153 2.67 -19.41 20.20
CA LEU A 153 2.46 -19.62 21.62
C LEU A 153 2.35 -21.11 21.92
N VAL A 154 2.99 -21.54 22.98
CA VAL A 154 2.85 -22.88 23.54
C VAL A 154 2.47 -22.80 25.02
N LYS A 155 1.95 -23.87 25.59
CA LYS A 155 1.67 -23.94 27.03
C LYS A 155 2.97 -23.77 27.82
N GLY A 156 2.92 -23.10 28.98
CA GLY A 156 4.12 -22.75 29.76
C GLY A 156 4.96 -23.95 30.23
N ASP A 157 4.36 -25.15 30.34
CA ASP A 157 5.04 -26.41 30.66
C ASP A 157 5.32 -27.29 29.42
N SER A 158 5.23 -26.72 28.21
CA SER A 158 5.52 -27.41 26.95
C SER A 158 7.03 -27.75 26.86
N PRO A 159 7.37 -28.95 26.31
CA PRO A 159 8.75 -29.25 25.98
C PRO A 159 9.28 -28.41 24.79
N ILE A 160 8.42 -27.78 24.01
CA ILE A 160 8.78 -26.90 22.87
C ILE A 160 9.18 -25.54 23.44
N GLN A 161 10.47 -25.21 23.36
CA GLN A 161 11.03 -23.96 23.88
C GLN A 161 11.61 -23.09 22.75
N SER A 162 11.73 -23.63 21.54
CA SER A 162 12.27 -22.97 20.37
C SER A 162 11.55 -23.39 19.08
N LEU A 163 11.75 -22.65 17.99
CA LEU A 163 11.28 -23.06 16.66
C LEU A 163 11.89 -24.39 16.22
N GLN A 164 13.14 -24.67 16.63
CA GLN A 164 13.81 -25.92 16.29
C GLN A 164 13.11 -27.11 16.98
N ASP A 165 12.74 -26.99 18.26
CA ASP A 165 12.02 -28.05 18.97
C ASP A 165 10.66 -28.33 18.30
N LEU A 166 9.96 -27.27 17.85
CA LEU A 166 8.70 -27.40 17.11
C LEU A 166 8.92 -28.16 15.80
N TYR A 167 9.93 -27.79 15.06
CA TYR A 167 10.29 -28.44 13.79
C TYR A 167 10.66 -29.90 13.97
N ASP A 168 11.49 -30.22 14.96
CA ASP A 168 11.91 -31.60 15.28
C ASP A 168 10.71 -32.45 15.69
N GLN A 169 9.81 -31.91 16.51
CA GLN A 169 8.59 -32.61 16.91
C GLN A 169 7.65 -32.81 15.70
N ALA A 170 7.47 -31.80 14.86
CA ALA A 170 6.61 -31.89 13.66
C ALA A 170 7.17 -32.92 12.65
N SER A 171 8.48 -33.08 12.59
CA SER A 171 9.15 -34.07 11.74
C SER A 171 8.99 -35.50 12.28
N ALA A 172 8.86 -35.66 13.60
CA ALA A 172 8.71 -36.95 14.26
C ALA A 172 7.25 -37.41 14.43
N SER A 173 6.32 -36.46 14.55
CA SER A 173 4.90 -36.72 14.83
C SER A 173 4.01 -35.57 14.39
N SER A 174 2.69 -35.83 14.31
CA SER A 174 1.71 -34.78 14.03
C SER A 174 1.65 -33.77 15.17
N VAL A 175 1.70 -32.49 14.81
CA VAL A 175 1.52 -31.35 15.73
C VAL A 175 0.22 -30.62 15.36
N SER A 176 -0.64 -30.37 16.36
CA SER A 176 -1.84 -29.57 16.16
C SER A 176 -1.55 -28.10 16.46
N ILE A 177 -1.86 -27.22 15.52
CA ILE A 177 -1.66 -25.78 15.67
C ILE A 177 -2.99 -25.07 15.48
N GLY A 178 -3.35 -24.20 16.44
CA GLY A 178 -4.50 -23.32 16.33
C GLY A 178 -4.11 -22.02 15.61
N TYR A 179 -4.97 -21.53 14.73
CA TYR A 179 -4.80 -20.26 14.00
C TYR A 179 -6.15 -19.61 13.70
N SER A 180 -6.16 -18.35 13.27
CA SER A 180 -7.37 -17.55 13.13
C SER A 180 -8.29 -17.95 11.96
N GLY A 181 -7.80 -18.75 11.01
CA GLY A 181 -8.62 -19.31 9.93
C GLY A 181 -7.96 -19.35 8.56
N PRO A 182 -8.57 -19.99 7.57
CA PRO A 182 -8.04 -20.10 6.23
C PRO A 182 -7.84 -18.73 5.57
N GLY A 183 -6.69 -18.56 4.91
CA GLY A 183 -6.34 -17.31 4.22
C GLY A 183 -5.84 -16.20 5.14
N THR A 184 -5.53 -16.52 6.38
CA THR A 184 -4.84 -15.59 7.30
C THR A 184 -3.33 -15.74 7.20
N THR A 185 -2.61 -14.81 7.81
CA THR A 185 -1.14 -14.84 7.84
C THR A 185 -0.60 -16.12 8.47
N GLU A 186 -1.21 -16.54 9.56
CA GLU A 186 -0.83 -17.76 10.30
C GLU A 186 -1.01 -19.01 9.43
N ALA A 187 -2.09 -19.07 8.64
CA ALA A 187 -2.32 -20.18 7.72
C ALA A 187 -1.20 -20.28 6.65
N LEU A 188 -0.67 -19.13 6.23
CA LEU A 188 0.41 -19.08 5.23
C LEU A 188 1.77 -19.53 5.79
N MET A 189 2.00 -19.32 7.08
CA MET A 189 3.24 -19.74 7.75
C MET A 189 3.30 -21.26 8.00
N LEU A 190 2.16 -21.97 7.87
CA LEU A 190 2.05 -23.40 8.12
C LEU A 190 2.21 -24.25 6.85
N HIS A 191 2.39 -23.65 5.70
CA HIS A 191 2.62 -24.28 4.40
C HIS A 191 4.08 -24.15 3.97
#